data_e30b415df2d465b1cb6508251798a788
#
_entry.id   e30b415df2d465b1cb6508251798a788
#
_cell.length_a   1.000
_cell.length_b   1.000
_cell.length_c   1.000
_cell.angle_alpha   90.00
_cell.angle_beta   90.00
_cell.angle_gamma   90.00
#
_symmetry.space_group_name_H-M   'P 1'
#
loop_
_entity.id
_entity.type
_entity.pdbx_description
1 polymer ?
#
loop_
_entity_poly.entity_id
_entity_poly.type
_entity_poly.pdbx_seq_one_letter_code
_entity_poly.pdbx_strand_id
1 'polypeptide(L)'
;GEKEGFLIMTINIEKEAAHAELKRVLLKASGPAARQVELAIEDSYNRLLQPSIETEFRMASKTKADEEAIRVFAENLRQLLLASPLGQKRIMAIDPGFRTGCKVVCLDEHGTFLKYNSIFPHAPQNDWNGSVQTIKELVAKYDIEAIGYGNGTASKETEALARGIDFGKPVSVFMVNESGASIYSASEVAREEFP
;
A
#
# COMPACT_ATOMS: atom_id res chain seq x y z
N GLY A 1 -7.74 11.15 5.96
CA GLY A 1 -8.03 12.54 6.07
C GLY A 1 -9.51 12.86 5.83
N GLU A 2 -9.92 13.15 4.59
CA GLU A 2 -11.31 13.57 4.27
C GLU A 2 -12.31 12.44 4.54
N LYS A 3 -12.02 11.21 4.12
CA LYS A 3 -12.88 10.04 4.36
C LYS A 3 -13.10 9.74 5.86
N GLU A 4 -12.16 10.14 6.69
CA GLU A 4 -12.19 9.94 8.16
C GLU A 4 -12.69 11.19 8.90
N GLY A 5 -13.07 12.23 8.18
CA GLY A 5 -13.61 13.46 8.75
C GLY A 5 -12.58 14.41 9.38
N PHE A 6 -11.30 14.15 9.24
CA PHE A 6 -10.23 15.03 9.77
C PHE A 6 -9.92 16.22 8.88
N LEU A 7 -10.24 16.13 7.58
CA LEU A 7 -10.01 17.18 6.60
C LEU A 7 -11.28 17.43 5.80
N ILE A 8 -11.50 18.69 5.47
CA ILE A 8 -12.53 19.12 4.51
C ILE A 8 -11.78 19.81 3.39
N MET A 9 -11.90 19.29 2.17
CA MET A 9 -11.33 19.90 0.98
C MET A 9 -12.43 20.54 0.16
N THR A 10 -12.27 21.80 -0.16
CA THR A 10 -13.15 22.52 -1.08
C THR A 10 -12.34 23.09 -2.22
N ILE A 11 -12.91 23.06 -3.43
CA ILE A 11 -12.38 23.78 -4.57
C ILE A 11 -13.29 24.98 -4.79
N ASN A 12 -12.74 26.15 -4.60
CA ASN A 12 -13.50 27.38 -4.67
C ASN A 12 -12.81 28.41 -5.54
N ILE A 13 -13.60 29.25 -6.18
CA ILE A 13 -13.18 30.41 -6.94
C ILE A 13 -13.83 31.62 -6.29
N GLU A 14 -13.22 32.79 -6.37
CA GLU A 14 -13.79 34.02 -5.89
C GLU A 14 -15.10 34.31 -6.63
N LYS A 15 -16.21 34.37 -5.88
CA LYS A 15 -17.58 34.48 -6.46
C LYS A 15 -17.75 35.71 -7.31
N GLU A 16 -17.19 36.81 -6.88
CA GLU A 16 -17.26 38.09 -7.59
C GLU A 16 -16.61 37.99 -8.97
N ALA A 17 -15.45 37.33 -9.08
CA ALA A 17 -14.76 37.11 -10.34
C ALA A 17 -15.58 36.18 -11.26
N ALA A 18 -16.16 35.11 -10.71
CA ALA A 18 -17.01 34.19 -11.48
C ALA A 18 -18.28 34.89 -11.99
N HIS A 19 -18.96 35.65 -11.14
CA HIS A 19 -20.16 36.40 -11.52
C HIS A 19 -19.84 37.49 -12.57
N ALA A 20 -18.71 38.19 -12.42
CA ALA A 20 -18.30 39.18 -13.40
C ALA A 20 -18.08 38.56 -14.78
N GLU A 21 -17.42 37.43 -14.85
CA GLU A 21 -17.20 36.73 -16.12
C GLU A 21 -18.51 36.21 -16.74
N LEU A 22 -19.39 35.61 -15.94
CA LEU A 22 -20.69 35.16 -16.39
C LEU A 22 -21.56 36.32 -16.91
N LYS A 23 -21.57 37.45 -16.20
CA LYS A 23 -22.28 38.67 -16.63
C LYS A 23 -21.68 39.20 -17.96
N ARG A 24 -20.38 39.23 -18.10
CA ARG A 24 -19.70 39.64 -19.35
C ARG A 24 -20.15 38.82 -20.55
N VAL A 25 -20.30 37.51 -20.37
CA VAL A 25 -20.69 36.57 -21.45
C VAL A 25 -22.19 36.61 -21.73
N LEU A 26 -23.03 36.60 -20.69
CA LEU A 26 -24.47 36.34 -20.80
C LEU A 26 -25.34 37.61 -20.81
N LEU A 27 -24.89 38.69 -20.17
CA LEU A 27 -25.67 39.92 -20.06
C LEU A 27 -25.46 40.80 -21.29
N LYS A 28 -26.39 40.79 -22.24
CA LYS A 28 -26.28 41.49 -23.53
C LYS A 28 -27.09 42.77 -23.60
N ALA A 29 -27.91 43.05 -22.60
CA ALA A 29 -28.81 44.24 -22.60
C ALA A 29 -28.80 44.92 -21.24
N SER A 30 -29.42 46.12 -21.20
CA SER A 30 -29.65 46.89 -19.99
C SER A 30 -31.16 47.08 -19.74
N GLY A 31 -31.52 47.44 -18.50
CA GLY A 31 -32.92 47.69 -18.12
C GLY A 31 -33.54 46.62 -17.20
N PRO A 32 -34.86 46.68 -16.98
CA PRO A 32 -35.54 45.77 -16.03
C PRO A 32 -35.38 44.27 -16.31
N ALA A 33 -35.36 43.92 -17.60
CA ALA A 33 -35.15 42.53 -18.03
C ALA A 33 -33.70 42.05 -17.70
N ALA A 34 -32.72 42.93 -17.88
CA ALA A 34 -31.34 42.62 -17.55
C ALA A 34 -31.16 42.27 -16.05
N ARG A 35 -31.90 42.92 -15.17
CA ARG A 35 -31.88 42.62 -13.71
C ARG A 35 -32.37 41.19 -13.43
N GLN A 36 -33.37 40.69 -14.17
CA GLN A 36 -33.86 39.32 -14.04
C GLN A 36 -32.81 38.31 -14.50
N VAL A 37 -32.08 38.65 -15.59
CA VAL A 37 -30.96 37.81 -16.05
C VAL A 37 -29.80 37.77 -15.05
N GLU A 38 -29.48 38.89 -14.42
CA GLU A 38 -28.46 38.92 -13.33
C GLU A 38 -28.82 37.97 -12.20
N LEU A 39 -30.08 38.02 -11.70
CA LEU A 39 -30.54 37.12 -10.64
C LEU A 39 -30.48 35.65 -11.08
N ALA A 40 -30.85 35.38 -12.31
CA ALA A 40 -30.76 34.02 -12.85
C ALA A 40 -29.30 33.53 -12.99
N ILE A 41 -28.34 34.37 -13.31
CA ILE A 41 -26.92 34.08 -13.35
C ILE A 41 -26.43 33.73 -11.94
N GLU A 42 -26.77 34.53 -10.93
CA GLU A 42 -26.39 34.30 -9.55
C GLU A 42 -26.95 32.99 -8.99
N ASP A 43 -28.25 32.71 -9.25
CA ASP A 43 -28.89 31.45 -8.83
C ASP A 43 -28.26 30.24 -9.55
N SER A 44 -28.11 30.33 -10.85
CA SER A 44 -27.54 29.21 -11.65
C SER A 44 -26.09 28.91 -11.27
N TYR A 45 -25.30 29.94 -10.99
CA TYR A 45 -23.92 29.74 -10.52
C TYR A 45 -23.89 29.00 -9.19
N ASN A 46 -24.59 29.50 -8.17
CA ASN A 46 -24.52 28.95 -6.82
C ASN A 46 -25.15 27.53 -6.76
N ARG A 47 -26.25 27.28 -7.47
CA ARG A 47 -27.02 26.06 -7.36
C ARG A 47 -26.59 24.97 -8.33
N LEU A 48 -26.08 25.31 -9.49
CA LEU A 48 -25.78 24.36 -10.57
C LEU A 48 -24.31 24.37 -10.95
N LEU A 49 -23.77 25.52 -11.34
CA LEU A 49 -22.47 25.58 -11.98
C LEU A 49 -21.31 25.33 -11.01
N GLN A 50 -21.31 26.01 -9.86
CA GLN A 50 -20.26 25.86 -8.87
C GLN A 50 -20.14 24.42 -8.36
N PRO A 51 -21.22 23.72 -7.92
CA PRO A 51 -21.12 22.32 -7.49
C PRO A 51 -20.68 21.36 -8.60
N SER A 52 -21.11 21.62 -9.85
CA SER A 52 -20.72 20.82 -10.98
C SER A 52 -19.23 20.95 -11.30
N ILE A 53 -18.73 22.19 -11.35
CA ILE A 53 -17.31 22.49 -11.60
C ILE A 53 -16.45 21.91 -10.45
N GLU A 54 -16.87 22.10 -9.20
CA GLU A 54 -16.14 21.54 -8.06
C GLU A 54 -15.98 20.02 -8.18
N THR A 55 -17.04 19.32 -8.54
CA THR A 55 -17.03 17.87 -8.74
C THR A 55 -16.08 17.47 -9.88
N GLU A 56 -16.15 18.17 -11.02
CA GLU A 56 -15.29 17.91 -12.17
C GLU A 56 -13.82 18.12 -11.84
N PHE A 57 -13.47 19.24 -11.20
CA PHE A 57 -12.09 19.51 -10.79
C PHE A 57 -11.57 18.54 -9.72
N ARG A 58 -12.41 18.11 -8.78
CA ARG A 58 -12.06 17.07 -7.81
C ARG A 58 -11.70 15.77 -8.52
N MET A 59 -12.53 15.35 -9.47
CA MET A 59 -12.28 14.13 -10.24
C MET A 59 -10.99 14.24 -11.07
N ALA A 60 -10.81 15.33 -11.80
CA ALA A 60 -9.62 15.57 -12.62
C ALA A 60 -8.34 15.61 -11.77
N SER A 61 -8.38 16.30 -10.62
CA SER A 61 -7.25 16.38 -9.69
C SER A 61 -6.92 15.01 -9.09
N LYS A 62 -7.95 14.24 -8.74
CA LYS A 62 -7.77 12.88 -8.23
C LYS A 62 -7.15 11.97 -9.29
N THR A 63 -7.65 11.96 -10.51
CA THR A 63 -7.10 11.16 -11.60
C THR A 63 -5.61 11.46 -11.81
N LYS A 64 -5.24 12.75 -11.88
CA LYS A 64 -3.84 13.16 -12.03
C LYS A 64 -2.97 12.70 -10.84
N ALA A 65 -3.48 12.80 -9.61
CA ALA A 65 -2.77 12.35 -8.43
C ALA A 65 -2.60 10.82 -8.41
N ASP A 66 -3.62 10.07 -8.81
CA ASP A 66 -3.58 8.61 -8.89
C ASP A 66 -2.55 8.14 -9.96
N GLU A 67 -2.54 8.77 -11.14
CA GLU A 67 -1.56 8.48 -12.20
C GLU A 67 -0.12 8.70 -11.73
N GLU A 68 0.14 9.82 -11.07
CA GLU A 68 1.47 10.12 -10.53
C GLU A 68 1.87 9.16 -9.41
N ALA A 69 0.94 8.82 -8.51
CA ALA A 69 1.19 7.86 -7.44
C ALA A 69 1.51 6.46 -8.00
N ILE A 70 0.79 6.02 -9.02
CA ILE A 70 1.04 4.75 -9.70
C ILE A 70 2.42 4.77 -10.37
N ARG A 71 2.79 5.85 -11.04
CA ARG A 71 4.10 6.00 -11.68
C ARG A 71 5.25 5.89 -10.67
N VAL A 72 5.16 6.63 -9.57
CA VAL A 72 6.17 6.58 -8.49
C VAL A 72 6.26 5.20 -7.88
N PHE A 73 5.10 4.57 -7.63
CA PHE A 73 5.05 3.22 -7.07
C PHE A 73 5.71 2.20 -8.02
N ALA A 74 5.39 2.25 -9.32
CA ALA A 74 5.96 1.35 -10.32
C ALA A 74 7.49 1.47 -10.41
N GLU A 75 8.02 2.70 -10.34
CA GLU A 75 9.46 2.92 -10.36
C GLU A 75 10.15 2.38 -9.10
N ASN A 76 9.59 2.63 -7.92
CA ASN A 76 10.11 2.10 -6.67
C ASN A 76 10.07 0.56 -6.65
N LEU A 77 8.97 -0.03 -7.12
CA LEU A 77 8.83 -1.48 -7.23
C LEU A 77 9.87 -2.07 -8.17
N ARG A 78 10.10 -1.43 -9.32
CA ARG A 78 11.14 -1.85 -10.27
C ARG A 78 12.52 -1.89 -9.61
N GLN A 79 12.89 -0.86 -8.86
CA GLN A 79 14.16 -0.83 -8.15
C GLN A 79 14.29 -1.95 -7.12
N LEU A 80 13.20 -2.25 -6.38
CA LEU A 80 13.17 -3.36 -5.43
C LEU A 80 13.35 -4.72 -6.13
N LEU A 81 12.66 -4.93 -7.25
CA LEU A 81 12.75 -6.18 -8.02
C LEU A 81 14.11 -6.37 -8.71
N LEU A 82 14.81 -5.28 -9.02
CA LEU A 82 16.16 -5.30 -9.60
C LEU A 82 17.27 -5.28 -8.56
N ALA A 83 16.94 -5.31 -7.26
CA ALA A 83 17.94 -5.39 -6.19
C ALA A 83 18.80 -6.67 -6.36
N SER A 84 20.07 -6.57 -5.99
CA SER A 84 21.00 -7.69 -6.08
C SER A 84 20.48 -8.89 -5.30
N PRO A 85 20.44 -10.09 -5.91
CA PRO A 85 19.99 -11.29 -5.22
C PRO A 85 20.96 -11.66 -4.09
N LEU A 86 20.43 -12.33 -3.06
CA LEU A 86 21.21 -12.83 -1.93
C LEU A 86 22.25 -13.87 -2.32
N GLY A 87 22.16 -14.41 -3.54
CA GLY A 87 22.94 -15.52 -4.03
C GLY A 87 22.33 -16.88 -3.65
N GLN A 88 23.03 -17.95 -4.01
CA GLN A 88 22.61 -19.32 -3.71
C GLN A 88 22.83 -19.62 -2.24
N LYS A 89 21.76 -19.54 -1.46
CA LYS A 89 21.76 -19.80 -0.01
C LYS A 89 20.54 -20.59 0.39
N ARG A 90 20.67 -21.36 1.46
CA ARG A 90 19.55 -22.00 2.12
C ARG A 90 18.82 -20.99 2.97
N ILE A 91 17.56 -20.77 2.68
CA ILE A 91 16.79 -19.65 3.21
C ILE A 91 15.59 -20.17 4.02
N MET A 92 15.36 -19.51 5.15
CA MET A 92 14.06 -19.56 5.83
C MET A 92 13.32 -18.25 5.56
N ALA A 93 12.13 -18.33 5.01
CA ALA A 93 11.23 -17.19 4.85
C ALA A 93 10.15 -17.22 5.94
N ILE A 94 9.87 -16.07 6.54
CA ILE A 94 8.81 -15.90 7.54
C ILE A 94 7.84 -14.84 7.06
N ASP A 95 6.57 -15.23 6.86
CA ASP A 95 5.44 -14.33 6.62
C ASP A 95 4.79 -14.00 7.98
N PRO A 96 4.99 -12.76 8.51
CA PRO A 96 4.56 -12.43 9.86
C PRO A 96 3.05 -12.28 9.98
N GLY A 97 2.46 -12.76 11.07
CA GLY A 97 1.04 -12.57 11.35
C GLY A 97 0.70 -12.79 12.82
N PHE A 98 -0.24 -11.99 13.33
CA PHE A 98 -0.72 -12.14 14.71
C PHE A 98 -1.73 -13.27 14.84
N ARG A 99 -2.88 -13.15 14.18
CA ARG A 99 -4.02 -14.05 14.37
C ARG A 99 -3.81 -15.43 13.76
N THR A 100 -3.24 -15.51 12.56
CA THR A 100 -3.00 -16.74 11.82
C THR A 100 -1.64 -17.36 12.12
N GLY A 101 -0.86 -16.75 12.99
CA GLY A 101 0.54 -17.09 13.24
C GLY A 101 1.47 -16.63 12.14
N CYS A 102 2.77 -16.86 12.33
CA CYS A 102 3.79 -16.62 11.33
C CYS A 102 4.00 -17.90 10.52
N LYS A 103 3.85 -17.79 9.20
CA LYS A 103 4.12 -18.91 8.29
C LYS A 103 5.62 -18.97 8.02
N VAL A 104 6.18 -20.15 8.07
CA VAL A 104 7.62 -20.40 7.90
C VAL A 104 7.84 -21.37 6.77
N VAL A 105 8.68 -21.01 5.82
CA VAL A 105 9.08 -21.83 4.68
C VAL A 105 10.60 -21.95 4.64
N CYS A 106 11.10 -23.16 4.46
CA CYS A 106 12.52 -23.42 4.22
C CYS A 106 12.73 -23.80 2.76
N LEU A 107 13.74 -23.19 2.14
CA LEU A 107 14.17 -23.43 0.76
C LEU A 107 15.65 -23.80 0.74
N ASP A 108 16.02 -24.64 -0.22
CA ASP A 108 17.43 -24.95 -0.49
C ASP A 108 18.12 -23.84 -1.30
N GLU A 109 19.38 -24.03 -1.65
CA GLU A 109 20.20 -23.09 -2.42
C GLU A 109 19.73 -22.88 -3.86
N HIS A 110 18.84 -23.73 -4.37
CA HIS A 110 18.20 -23.64 -5.69
C HIS A 110 16.78 -23.07 -5.64
N GLY A 111 16.29 -22.73 -4.43
CA GLY A 111 14.92 -22.25 -4.22
C GLY A 111 13.89 -23.39 -4.14
N THR A 112 14.33 -24.66 -4.07
CA THR A 112 13.42 -25.81 -3.93
C THR A 112 12.79 -25.82 -2.55
N PHE A 113 11.50 -26.07 -2.49
CA PHE A 113 10.74 -26.17 -1.24
C PHE A 113 11.19 -27.38 -0.41
N LEU A 114 11.59 -27.16 0.83
CA LEU A 114 12.01 -28.18 1.77
C LEU A 114 10.97 -28.45 2.86
N LYS A 115 10.42 -27.39 3.46
CA LYS A 115 9.51 -27.52 4.59
C LYS A 115 8.64 -26.28 4.77
N TYR A 116 7.38 -26.50 5.14
CA TYR A 116 6.46 -25.50 5.67
C TYR A 116 6.18 -25.78 7.15
N ASN A 117 6.04 -24.72 7.94
CA ASN A 117 5.57 -24.76 9.32
C ASN A 117 4.81 -23.48 9.66
N SER A 118 4.08 -23.48 10.75
CA SER A 118 3.47 -22.28 11.35
C SER A 118 3.93 -22.18 12.79
N ILE A 119 4.28 -20.96 13.22
CA ILE A 119 4.67 -20.64 14.58
C ILE A 119 3.79 -19.54 15.13
N PHE A 120 3.61 -19.47 16.44
CA PHE A 120 2.67 -18.55 17.08
C PHE A 120 3.33 -17.76 18.22
N PRO A 121 4.39 -16.99 17.94
CA PRO A 121 5.14 -16.30 19.00
C PRO A 121 4.38 -15.13 19.62
N HIS A 122 3.33 -14.63 18.94
CA HIS A 122 2.60 -13.42 19.32
C HIS A 122 1.20 -13.73 19.85
N ALA A 123 0.54 -12.69 20.42
CA ALA A 123 -0.85 -12.80 20.82
C ALA A 123 -1.76 -13.24 19.64
N PRO A 124 -2.80 -14.04 19.87
CA PRO A 124 -3.31 -14.47 21.19
C PRO A 124 -2.58 -15.69 21.81
N GLN A 125 -1.84 -16.47 21.03
CA GLN A 125 -1.25 -17.74 21.49
C GLN A 125 -0.02 -17.55 22.38
N ASN A 126 0.82 -16.56 22.07
CA ASN A 126 2.03 -16.21 22.83
C ASN A 126 3.00 -17.39 23.07
N ASP A 127 3.09 -18.34 22.13
CA ASP A 127 4.05 -19.46 22.23
C ASP A 127 5.43 -19.05 21.72
N TRP A 128 6.09 -18.17 22.49
CA TRP A 128 7.43 -17.70 22.17
C TRP A 128 8.45 -18.84 22.20
N ASN A 129 8.47 -19.63 23.29
CA ASN A 129 9.47 -20.69 23.49
C ASN A 129 9.35 -21.81 22.45
N GLY A 130 8.14 -22.27 22.16
CA GLY A 130 7.90 -23.25 21.09
C GLY A 130 8.29 -22.73 19.71
N SER A 131 8.03 -21.45 19.45
CA SER A 131 8.44 -20.81 18.22
C SER A 131 9.97 -20.72 18.07
N VAL A 132 10.69 -20.32 19.13
CA VAL A 132 12.16 -20.32 19.17
C VAL A 132 12.72 -21.70 18.92
N GLN A 133 12.19 -22.73 19.61
CA GLN A 133 12.64 -24.09 19.45
C GLN A 133 12.42 -24.59 18.01
N THR A 134 11.25 -24.35 17.46
CA THR A 134 10.91 -24.72 16.05
C THR A 134 11.88 -24.07 15.05
N ILE A 135 12.16 -22.77 15.20
CA ILE A 135 13.09 -22.07 14.32
C ILE A 135 14.51 -22.68 14.45
N LYS A 136 15.00 -22.93 15.67
CA LYS A 136 16.32 -23.55 15.90
C LYS A 136 16.42 -24.91 15.25
N GLU A 137 15.41 -25.76 15.41
CA GLU A 137 15.37 -27.10 14.80
C GLU A 137 15.40 -27.04 13.28
N LEU A 138 14.62 -26.13 12.67
CA LEU A 138 14.58 -25.96 11.22
C LEU A 138 15.91 -25.42 10.69
N VAL A 139 16.52 -24.44 11.38
CA VAL A 139 17.84 -23.88 11.02
C VAL A 139 18.92 -24.96 11.07
N ALA A 140 18.95 -25.78 12.11
CA ALA A 140 19.90 -26.89 12.24
C ALA A 140 19.66 -27.99 11.22
N LYS A 141 18.40 -28.41 11.04
CA LYS A 141 18.02 -29.52 10.16
C LYS A 141 18.30 -29.25 8.68
N TYR A 142 17.98 -28.04 8.22
CA TYR A 142 18.11 -27.67 6.81
C TYR A 142 19.33 -26.79 6.53
N ASP A 143 20.20 -26.63 7.53
CA ASP A 143 21.42 -25.83 7.45
C ASP A 143 21.19 -24.40 6.92
N ILE A 144 20.12 -23.77 7.40
CA ILE A 144 19.72 -22.41 6.96
C ILE A 144 20.82 -21.38 7.23
N GLU A 145 21.13 -20.57 6.22
CA GLU A 145 22.16 -19.54 6.25
C GLU A 145 21.59 -18.12 6.37
N ALA A 146 20.31 -17.96 5.94
CA ALA A 146 19.65 -16.67 5.97
C ALA A 146 18.16 -16.81 6.34
N ILE A 147 17.65 -15.84 7.10
CA ILE A 147 16.25 -15.72 7.47
C ILE A 147 15.73 -14.41 6.89
N GLY A 148 14.74 -14.49 5.98
CA GLY A 148 13.99 -13.34 5.49
C GLY A 148 12.64 -13.27 6.17
N TYR A 149 12.23 -12.08 6.64
CA TYR A 149 10.88 -11.85 7.19
C TYR A 149 10.22 -10.67 6.48
N GLY A 150 8.90 -10.79 6.25
CA GLY A 150 8.10 -9.78 5.58
C GLY A 150 7.98 -8.47 6.38
N ASN A 151 7.80 -7.36 5.67
CA ASN A 151 7.66 -6.01 6.28
C ASN A 151 6.20 -5.65 6.62
N GLY A 152 5.28 -6.60 6.59
CA GLY A 152 3.87 -6.41 6.90
C GLY A 152 3.57 -6.34 8.40
N THR A 153 2.35 -6.78 8.76
CA THR A 153 1.87 -6.85 10.14
C THR A 153 2.77 -7.76 10.97
N ALA A 154 3.07 -7.39 12.24
CA ALA A 154 3.95 -8.12 13.16
C ALA A 154 5.42 -8.25 12.73
N SER A 155 5.88 -7.44 11.78
CA SER A 155 7.27 -7.49 11.30
C SER A 155 8.30 -7.17 12.38
N LYS A 156 8.05 -6.17 13.24
CA LYS A 156 8.95 -5.77 14.33
C LYS A 156 9.11 -6.85 15.39
N GLU A 157 8.01 -7.49 15.74
CA GLU A 157 7.98 -8.58 16.71
C GLU A 157 8.69 -9.82 16.15
N THR A 158 8.48 -10.12 14.85
CA THR A 158 9.19 -11.21 14.16
C THR A 158 10.68 -10.93 14.01
N GLU A 159 11.07 -9.70 13.75
CA GLU A 159 12.47 -9.29 13.80
C GLU A 159 13.11 -9.55 15.16
N ALA A 160 12.44 -9.10 16.22
CA ALA A 160 12.93 -9.31 17.60
C ALA A 160 13.08 -10.80 17.92
N LEU A 161 12.13 -11.63 17.47
CA LEU A 161 12.22 -13.09 17.61
C LEU A 161 13.45 -13.64 16.88
N ALA A 162 13.57 -13.37 15.57
CA ALA A 162 14.61 -13.96 14.74
C ALA A 162 16.01 -13.49 15.14
N ARG A 163 16.19 -12.21 15.50
CA ARG A 163 17.49 -11.67 15.97
C ARG A 163 17.84 -12.06 17.40
N GLY A 164 16.83 -12.38 18.21
CA GLY A 164 17.04 -12.82 19.61
C GLY A 164 17.48 -14.27 19.77
N ILE A 165 17.46 -15.05 18.69
CA ILE A 165 17.84 -16.48 18.73
C ILE A 165 19.34 -16.65 18.50
N ASP A 166 20.00 -17.31 19.44
CA ASP A 166 21.34 -17.84 19.22
C ASP A 166 21.24 -19.18 18.47
N PHE A 167 21.73 -19.20 17.23
CA PHE A 167 21.75 -20.38 16.36
C PHE A 167 23.01 -21.22 16.47
N GLY A 168 24.02 -20.78 17.27
CA GLY A 168 25.33 -21.44 17.35
C GLY A 168 26.17 -21.34 16.07
N LYS A 169 25.67 -20.65 15.03
CA LYS A 169 26.33 -20.37 13.75
C LYS A 169 25.90 -19.01 13.21
N PRO A 170 26.65 -18.42 12.28
CA PRO A 170 26.23 -17.20 11.60
C PRO A 170 24.97 -17.45 10.76
N VAL A 171 23.89 -16.73 11.05
CA VAL A 171 22.65 -16.67 10.26
C VAL A 171 22.30 -15.21 10.03
N SER A 172 22.19 -14.82 8.76
CA SER A 172 21.85 -13.45 8.40
C SER A 172 20.34 -13.25 8.49
N VAL A 173 19.87 -12.15 9.09
CA VAL A 173 18.43 -11.85 9.26
C VAL A 173 18.11 -10.55 8.53
N PHE A 174 17.16 -10.60 7.59
CA PHE A 174 16.78 -9.48 6.73
C PHE A 174 15.28 -9.23 6.75
N MET A 175 14.91 -7.97 6.71
CA MET A 175 13.55 -7.55 6.36
C MET A 175 13.39 -7.55 4.84
N VAL A 176 12.30 -8.13 4.35
CA VAL A 176 11.97 -8.23 2.92
C VAL A 176 10.69 -7.42 2.65
N ASN A 177 10.73 -6.60 1.62
CA ASN A 177 9.54 -5.88 1.16
C ASN A 177 8.63 -6.81 0.35
N GLU A 178 7.40 -7.01 0.82
CA GLU A 178 6.42 -7.93 0.23
C GLU A 178 5.53 -7.29 -0.85
N SER A 179 5.67 -6.00 -1.13
CA SER A 179 4.79 -5.30 -2.07
C SER A 179 4.74 -5.95 -3.45
N GLY A 180 5.89 -6.41 -3.95
CA GLY A 180 5.96 -7.11 -5.24
C GLY A 180 5.21 -8.45 -5.23
N ALA A 181 5.40 -9.24 -4.18
CA ALA A 181 4.73 -10.54 -4.04
C ALA A 181 3.21 -10.38 -3.89
N SER A 182 2.76 -9.37 -3.13
CA SER A 182 1.34 -9.06 -2.95
C SER A 182 0.66 -8.67 -4.27
N ILE A 183 1.32 -7.87 -5.10
CA ILE A 183 0.80 -7.48 -6.42
C ILE A 183 0.78 -8.67 -7.37
N TYR A 184 1.88 -9.43 -7.42
CA TYR A 184 1.97 -10.61 -8.26
C TYR A 184 0.87 -11.62 -7.94
N SER A 185 0.68 -11.97 -6.65
CA SER A 185 -0.32 -12.96 -6.22
C SER A 185 -1.76 -12.56 -6.56
N ALA A 186 -2.05 -11.28 -6.72
CA ALA A 186 -3.36 -10.78 -7.15
C ALA A 186 -3.53 -10.71 -8.67
N SER A 187 -2.47 -10.90 -9.46
CA SER A 187 -2.47 -10.77 -10.92
C SER A 187 -3.13 -11.97 -11.63
N GLU A 188 -3.55 -11.76 -12.87
CA GLU A 188 -4.03 -12.84 -13.74
C GLU A 188 -2.93 -13.86 -14.04
N VAL A 189 -1.69 -13.37 -14.26
CA VAL A 189 -0.52 -14.21 -14.51
C VAL A 189 -0.30 -15.21 -13.39
N ALA A 190 -0.39 -14.76 -12.12
CA ALA A 190 -0.24 -15.68 -10.99
C ALA A 190 -1.34 -16.73 -10.92
N ARG A 191 -2.58 -16.39 -11.31
CA ARG A 191 -3.70 -17.35 -11.34
C ARG A 191 -3.57 -18.39 -12.46
N GLU A 192 -2.93 -18.02 -13.57
CA GLU A 192 -2.62 -18.94 -14.66
C GLU A 192 -1.46 -19.88 -14.30
N GLU A 193 -0.46 -19.38 -13.60
CA GLU A 193 0.74 -20.13 -13.21
C GLU A 193 0.47 -21.06 -12.00
N PHE A 194 -0.40 -20.64 -11.09
CA PHE A 194 -0.77 -21.36 -9.86
C PHE A 194 -2.31 -21.46 -9.75
N PRO A 195 -2.96 -22.33 -10.53
CA PRO A 195 -4.41 -22.48 -10.54
C PRO A 195 -5.01 -23.05 -9.25
#